data_ca0be1142af41183c7497d554526990f
#
_entry.id   ca0be1142af41183c7497d554526990f
#
_cell.length_a   1.000
_cell.length_b   1.000
_cell.length_c   1.000
_cell.angle_alpha   90.00
_cell.angle_beta   90.00
_cell.angle_gamma   90.00
#
_symmetry.space_group_name_H-M   'P 1'
#
loop_
_entity.id
_entity.type
_entity.pdbx_description
1 polymer ?
#
loop_
_entity_poly.entity_id
_entity_poly.type
_entity_poly.pdbx_seq_one_letter_code
_entity_poly.pdbx_strand_id
1 'polypeptide(L)'
;VAVAAYLKGRGFSAPEVIAFDAPNGLAVLEDLGDDLYANLIAKGADPLPLYEAAVDLQAALQAEPPPPVLETEGARWPLSAYDDLALKTYTELFLDWWPQYASSYTTLPPFPDEARAAFEAACAPIRRIAEENAVVFAHRDFHAENLIWLPQRQGLARVGLLDFQDAVKAHPAWDLLHLLQDARRDVPSELEDRMLNRYLAARPMMDRDRFLADYRALAALNAARILGPIFARQVVFFGRPKYVAFMPRTWRYLERNLAHPDLAALKAWFDRWIPLQTRPQEPSTEPLA
;
A
#
# COMPACT_ATOMS: atom_id res chain seq x y z
N VAL A 1 -14.14 -13.54 8.49
CA VAL A 1 -14.47 -14.98 8.32
C VAL A 1 -14.37 -15.37 6.85
N ALA A 2 -15.20 -14.85 5.94
CA ALA A 2 -15.24 -15.27 4.52
C ALA A 2 -13.89 -15.09 3.79
N VAL A 3 -13.17 -13.97 4.03
CA VAL A 3 -11.84 -13.73 3.44
C VAL A 3 -10.82 -14.77 3.93
N ALA A 4 -10.81 -15.08 5.24
CA ALA A 4 -9.94 -16.13 5.80
C ALA A 4 -10.20 -17.50 5.15
N ALA A 5 -11.49 -17.87 5.03
CA ALA A 5 -11.88 -19.13 4.38
C ALA A 5 -11.44 -19.19 2.92
N TYR A 6 -11.60 -18.09 2.17
CA TYR A 6 -11.15 -17.99 0.78
C TYR A 6 -9.63 -18.19 0.66
N LEU A 7 -8.84 -17.51 1.48
CA LEU A 7 -7.39 -17.63 1.48
C LEU A 7 -6.94 -19.05 1.84
N LYS A 8 -7.49 -19.63 2.92
CA LYS A 8 -7.19 -21.00 3.34
C LYS A 8 -7.60 -22.04 2.30
N GLY A 9 -8.78 -21.91 1.68
CA GLY A 9 -9.25 -22.81 0.63
C GLY A 9 -8.36 -22.84 -0.60
N ARG A 10 -7.51 -21.81 -0.80
CA ARG A 10 -6.49 -21.74 -1.85
C ARG A 10 -5.08 -22.11 -1.38
N GLY A 11 -4.94 -22.61 -0.15
CA GLY A 11 -3.66 -23.05 0.42
C GLY A 11 -2.77 -21.93 0.98
N PHE A 12 -3.29 -20.72 1.14
CA PHE A 12 -2.57 -19.63 1.81
C PHE A 12 -2.77 -19.65 3.32
N SER A 13 -1.80 -19.14 4.06
CA SER A 13 -1.81 -19.11 5.52
C SER A 13 -2.49 -17.85 6.04
N ALA A 14 -3.82 -17.89 6.15
CA ALA A 14 -4.58 -16.98 7.00
C ALA A 14 -4.88 -17.66 8.33
N PRO A 15 -5.04 -16.93 9.46
CA PRO A 15 -5.47 -17.52 10.73
C PRO A 15 -6.77 -18.32 10.59
N GLU A 16 -6.81 -19.51 11.19
CA GLU A 16 -8.03 -20.26 11.27
C GLU A 16 -9.05 -19.52 12.13
N VAL A 17 -10.28 -19.44 11.64
CA VAL A 17 -11.40 -18.95 12.46
C VAL A 17 -11.95 -20.12 13.27
N ILE A 18 -11.56 -20.17 14.54
CA ILE A 18 -11.93 -21.27 15.46
C ILE A 18 -13.40 -21.15 15.86
N ALA A 19 -13.84 -19.91 16.12
CA ALA A 19 -15.23 -19.58 16.42
C ALA A 19 -15.50 -18.11 16.09
N PHE A 20 -16.75 -17.78 15.78
CA PHE A 20 -17.14 -16.38 15.59
C PHE A 20 -18.59 -16.15 16.01
N ASP A 21 -18.86 -14.93 16.46
CA ASP A 21 -20.18 -14.40 16.80
C ASP A 21 -20.38 -13.11 15.99
N ALA A 22 -20.97 -13.23 14.80
CA ALA A 22 -21.16 -12.12 13.90
C ALA A 22 -22.03 -10.99 14.48
N PRO A 23 -23.16 -11.27 15.19
CA PRO A 23 -23.98 -10.25 15.82
C PRO A 23 -23.22 -9.37 16.81
N ASN A 24 -22.25 -9.93 17.54
CA ASN A 24 -21.46 -9.20 18.54
C ASN A 24 -20.09 -8.77 18.02
N GLY A 25 -19.73 -9.09 16.77
CA GLY A 25 -18.45 -8.72 16.15
C GLY A 25 -17.24 -9.41 16.79
N LEU A 26 -17.41 -10.61 17.33
CA LEU A 26 -16.34 -11.36 18.00
C LEU A 26 -15.86 -12.52 17.15
N ALA A 27 -14.54 -12.78 17.19
CA ALA A 27 -13.95 -13.96 16.59
C ALA A 27 -12.79 -14.48 17.43
N VAL A 28 -12.64 -15.81 17.49
CA VAL A 28 -11.47 -16.51 18.03
C VAL A 28 -10.68 -17.03 16.86
N LEU A 29 -9.42 -16.62 16.74
CA LEU A 29 -8.54 -16.92 15.63
C LEU A 29 -7.35 -17.78 16.09
N GLU A 30 -6.79 -18.55 15.15
CA GLU A 30 -5.49 -19.18 15.31
C GLU A 30 -4.42 -18.11 15.61
N ASP A 31 -3.55 -18.40 16.55
CA ASP A 31 -2.34 -17.62 16.79
C ASP A 31 -1.23 -18.11 15.85
N LEU A 32 -0.82 -17.26 14.89
CA LEU A 32 0.27 -17.55 13.98
C LEU A 32 1.66 -17.22 14.56
N GLY A 33 1.73 -16.72 15.79
CA GLY A 33 2.95 -16.32 16.47
C GLY A 33 3.37 -14.88 16.18
N ASP A 34 4.63 -14.53 16.55
CA ASP A 34 5.13 -13.14 16.61
C ASP A 34 6.21 -12.82 15.57
N ASP A 35 6.54 -13.75 14.67
CA ASP A 35 7.59 -13.58 13.67
C ASP A 35 7.11 -12.72 12.49
N LEU A 36 6.62 -11.51 12.82
CA LEU A 36 6.29 -10.50 11.80
C LEU A 36 7.55 -10.17 10.97
N TYR A 37 7.39 -10.03 9.66
CA TYR A 37 8.47 -9.60 8.76
C TYR A 37 9.14 -8.33 9.28
N ALA A 38 8.32 -7.38 9.74
CA ALA A 38 8.79 -6.15 10.37
C ALA A 38 9.78 -6.40 11.53
N ASN A 39 9.40 -7.29 12.43
CA ASN A 39 10.20 -7.61 13.61
C ASN A 39 11.47 -8.38 13.26
N LEU A 40 11.39 -9.32 12.33
CA LEU A 40 12.55 -10.10 11.88
C LEU A 40 13.59 -9.19 11.21
N ILE A 41 13.17 -8.32 10.30
CA ILE A 41 14.04 -7.37 9.61
C ILE A 41 14.68 -6.39 10.63
N ALA A 42 13.91 -5.87 11.57
CA ALA A 42 14.42 -4.98 12.62
C ALA A 42 15.46 -5.67 13.54
N LYS A 43 15.37 -7.00 13.70
CA LYS A 43 16.35 -7.82 14.42
C LYS A 43 17.55 -8.23 13.55
N GLY A 44 17.65 -7.78 12.31
CA GLY A 44 18.78 -8.02 11.41
C GLY A 44 18.64 -9.24 10.50
N ALA A 45 17.44 -9.81 10.35
CA ALA A 45 17.22 -10.85 9.35
C ALA A 45 17.39 -10.28 7.94
N ASP A 46 17.95 -11.09 7.02
CA ASP A 46 18.02 -10.74 5.60
C ASP A 46 16.59 -10.57 5.06
N PRO A 47 16.23 -9.38 4.54
CA PRO A 47 14.90 -9.12 3.99
C PRO A 47 14.64 -9.91 2.70
N LEU A 48 15.68 -10.29 1.96
CA LEU A 48 15.53 -10.86 0.63
C LEU A 48 14.68 -12.12 0.59
N PRO A 49 14.90 -13.18 1.39
CA PRO A 49 14.06 -14.38 1.37
C PRO A 49 12.62 -14.11 1.78
N LEU A 50 12.40 -13.14 2.68
CA LEU A 50 11.06 -12.75 3.13
C LEU A 50 10.28 -12.07 2.01
N TYR A 51 10.91 -11.12 1.32
CA TYR A 51 10.29 -10.40 0.20
C TYR A 51 10.06 -11.31 -1.01
N GLU A 52 11.01 -12.23 -1.30
CA GLU A 52 10.82 -13.23 -2.36
C GLU A 52 9.60 -14.10 -2.09
N ALA A 53 9.45 -14.62 -0.86
CA ALA A 53 8.29 -15.43 -0.50
C ALA A 53 6.97 -14.65 -0.56
N ALA A 54 6.96 -13.38 -0.13
CA ALA A 54 5.79 -12.52 -0.20
C ALA A 54 5.37 -12.23 -1.65
N VAL A 55 6.34 -11.99 -2.54
CA VAL A 55 6.08 -11.72 -3.95
C VAL A 55 5.61 -12.99 -4.68
N ASP A 56 6.18 -14.15 -4.36
CA ASP A 56 5.70 -15.44 -4.91
C ASP A 56 4.26 -15.72 -4.47
N LEU A 57 3.93 -15.42 -3.21
CA LEU A 57 2.55 -15.51 -2.71
C LEU A 57 1.63 -14.59 -3.51
N GLN A 58 2.00 -13.33 -3.73
CA GLN A 58 1.19 -12.38 -4.49
C GLN A 58 0.98 -12.85 -5.94
N ALA A 59 2.02 -13.33 -6.61
CA ALA A 59 1.90 -13.85 -7.96
C ALA A 59 0.91 -15.02 -8.03
N ALA A 60 0.92 -15.93 -7.05
CA ALA A 60 0.02 -17.06 -6.97
C ALA A 60 -1.40 -16.66 -6.55
N LEU A 61 -1.55 -15.75 -5.58
CA LEU A 61 -2.84 -15.26 -5.11
C LEU A 61 -3.61 -14.56 -6.24
N GLN A 62 -2.89 -13.85 -7.10
CA GLN A 62 -3.41 -13.08 -8.22
C GLN A 62 -3.45 -13.86 -9.55
N ALA A 63 -3.10 -15.14 -9.55
CA ALA A 63 -3.08 -15.96 -10.77
C ALA A 63 -4.47 -16.10 -11.41
N GLU A 64 -5.51 -16.12 -10.59
CA GLU A 64 -6.91 -16.23 -10.99
C GLU A 64 -7.73 -15.05 -10.46
N PRO A 65 -8.72 -14.58 -11.25
CA PRO A 65 -9.65 -13.56 -10.75
C PRO A 65 -10.42 -14.08 -9.54
N PRO A 66 -10.59 -13.27 -8.49
CA PRO A 66 -11.39 -13.67 -7.34
C PRO A 66 -12.90 -13.69 -7.71
N PRO A 67 -13.71 -14.51 -7.02
CA PRO A 67 -15.16 -14.43 -7.16
C PRO A 67 -15.68 -13.07 -6.67
N PRO A 68 -16.82 -12.60 -7.21
CA PRO A 68 -17.39 -11.30 -6.80
C PRO A 68 -17.86 -11.27 -5.36
N VAL A 69 -18.13 -12.44 -4.77
CA VAL A 69 -18.54 -12.61 -3.38
C VAL A 69 -17.76 -13.78 -2.80
N LEU A 70 -17.12 -13.55 -1.65
CA LEU A 70 -16.49 -14.59 -0.86
C LEU A 70 -17.52 -15.16 0.12
N GLU A 71 -17.68 -16.48 0.11
CA GLU A 71 -18.70 -17.14 0.93
C GLU A 71 -18.12 -18.33 1.72
N THR A 72 -18.62 -18.50 2.91
CA THR A 72 -18.42 -19.68 3.73
C THR A 72 -19.65 -19.86 4.62
N GLU A 73 -19.73 -20.96 5.37
CA GLU A 73 -20.83 -21.19 6.31
C GLU A 73 -20.94 -20.03 7.32
N GLY A 74 -22.10 -19.40 7.37
CA GLY A 74 -22.40 -18.30 8.29
C GLY A 74 -21.78 -16.95 7.93
N ALA A 75 -21.02 -16.81 6.83
CA ALA A 75 -20.41 -15.54 6.46
C ALA A 75 -20.37 -15.31 4.94
N ARG A 76 -20.66 -14.07 4.56
CA ARG A 76 -20.65 -13.61 3.17
C ARG A 76 -19.98 -12.24 3.07
N TRP A 77 -19.08 -12.08 2.11
CA TRP A 77 -18.35 -10.83 1.90
C TRP A 77 -18.34 -10.46 0.41
N PRO A 78 -19.09 -9.42 -0.01
CA PRO A 78 -18.97 -8.88 -1.35
C PRO A 78 -17.58 -8.28 -1.55
N LEU A 79 -16.83 -8.75 -2.54
CA LEU A 79 -15.49 -8.25 -2.83
C LEU A 79 -15.61 -7.01 -3.74
N SER A 80 -15.70 -5.84 -3.14
CA SER A 80 -15.81 -4.56 -3.84
C SER A 80 -14.55 -4.27 -4.67
N ALA A 81 -14.70 -3.52 -5.75
CA ALA A 81 -13.56 -2.98 -6.47
C ALA A 81 -13.00 -1.75 -5.74
N TYR A 82 -11.68 -1.59 -5.78
CA TYR A 82 -11.02 -0.37 -5.35
C TYR A 82 -11.06 0.63 -6.51
N ASP A 83 -12.22 1.27 -6.64
CA ASP A 83 -12.66 2.03 -7.80
C ASP A 83 -12.22 3.51 -7.78
N ASP A 84 -12.63 4.25 -8.82
CA ASP A 84 -12.33 5.68 -8.95
C ASP A 84 -12.82 6.48 -7.74
N LEU A 85 -14.03 6.21 -7.24
CA LEU A 85 -14.62 6.95 -6.11
C LEU A 85 -13.81 6.75 -4.83
N ALA A 86 -13.42 5.50 -4.53
CA ALA A 86 -12.62 5.19 -3.35
C ALA A 86 -11.24 5.87 -3.43
N LEU A 87 -10.56 5.77 -4.57
CA LEU A 87 -9.26 6.41 -4.78
C LEU A 87 -9.35 7.94 -4.76
N LYS A 88 -10.36 8.51 -5.40
CA LYS A 88 -10.61 9.95 -5.44
C LYS A 88 -10.79 10.51 -4.03
N THR A 89 -11.69 9.90 -3.26
CA THR A 89 -11.99 10.34 -1.89
C THR A 89 -10.72 10.42 -1.03
N TYR A 90 -9.87 9.41 -1.10
CA TYR A 90 -8.64 9.41 -0.31
C TYR A 90 -7.57 10.35 -0.84
N THR A 91 -7.42 10.52 -2.16
CA THR A 91 -6.39 11.40 -2.72
C THR A 91 -6.74 12.89 -2.59
N GLU A 92 -8.01 13.26 -2.74
CA GLU A 92 -8.45 14.64 -2.54
C GLU A 92 -8.20 15.13 -1.10
N LEU A 93 -8.29 14.25 -0.12
CA LEU A 93 -7.97 14.60 1.27
C LEU A 93 -6.50 15.00 1.48
N PHE A 94 -5.58 14.70 0.55
CA PHE A 94 -4.23 15.26 0.56
C PHE A 94 -4.27 16.79 0.50
N LEU A 95 -5.14 17.34 -0.32
CA LEU A 95 -5.30 18.78 -0.51
C LEU A 95 -5.81 19.51 0.75
N ASP A 96 -6.47 18.79 1.64
CA ASP A 96 -6.99 19.34 2.89
C ASP A 96 -6.00 19.20 4.04
N TRP A 97 -5.35 18.05 4.16
CA TRP A 97 -4.51 17.74 5.31
C TRP A 97 -3.06 18.20 5.16
N TRP A 98 -2.53 18.19 3.93
CA TRP A 98 -1.15 18.58 3.71
C TRP A 98 -0.87 20.05 4.07
N PRO A 99 -1.67 21.03 3.64
CA PRO A 99 -1.44 22.44 4.05
C PRO A 99 -1.52 22.63 5.55
N GLN A 100 -2.45 21.96 6.24
CA GLN A 100 -2.56 22.05 7.70
C GLN A 100 -1.31 21.51 8.40
N TYR A 101 -0.78 20.38 7.94
CA TYR A 101 0.47 19.85 8.46
C TYR A 101 1.65 20.77 8.17
N ALA A 102 1.81 21.22 6.93
CA ALA A 102 2.91 22.10 6.52
C ALA A 102 2.88 23.43 7.27
N SER A 103 1.70 23.96 7.58
CA SER A 103 1.54 25.21 8.35
C SER A 103 2.05 25.11 9.79
N SER A 104 2.35 23.93 10.30
CA SER A 104 2.96 23.75 11.62
C SER A 104 4.45 24.13 11.67
N TYR A 105 5.12 24.22 10.51
CA TYR A 105 6.55 24.56 10.42
C TYR A 105 6.91 25.54 9.29
N THR A 106 5.95 25.91 8.44
CA THR A 106 6.15 26.87 7.35
C THR A 106 4.80 27.52 7.00
N THR A 107 4.81 28.44 6.03
CA THR A 107 3.58 29.03 5.51
C THR A 107 3.18 28.35 4.21
N LEU A 108 2.13 27.54 4.26
CA LEU A 108 1.47 26.97 3.08
C LEU A 108 -0.04 27.22 3.23
N PRO A 109 -0.61 28.16 2.45
CA PRO A 109 -2.06 28.41 2.50
C PRO A 109 -2.83 27.20 1.95
N PRO A 110 -4.14 27.10 2.25
CA PRO A 110 -5.02 26.14 1.59
C PRO A 110 -4.94 26.28 0.07
N PHE A 111 -4.99 25.16 -0.64
CA PHE A 111 -4.95 25.16 -2.10
C PHE A 111 -6.17 25.85 -2.70
N PRO A 112 -5.98 26.80 -3.63
CA PRO A 112 -7.09 27.45 -4.34
C PRO A 112 -7.79 26.46 -5.29
N ASP A 113 -9.00 26.82 -5.74
CA ASP A 113 -9.80 25.96 -6.64
C ASP A 113 -9.06 25.57 -7.92
N GLU A 114 -8.24 26.47 -8.47
CA GLU A 114 -7.37 26.17 -9.63
C GLU A 114 -6.42 25.00 -9.34
N ALA A 115 -5.77 25.02 -8.16
CA ALA A 115 -4.84 23.96 -7.78
C ALA A 115 -5.57 22.62 -7.56
N ARG A 116 -6.75 22.67 -6.94
CA ARG A 116 -7.59 21.48 -6.71
C ARG A 116 -8.07 20.88 -8.03
N ALA A 117 -8.56 21.70 -8.95
CA ALA A 117 -8.98 21.24 -10.28
C ALA A 117 -7.80 20.65 -11.09
N ALA A 118 -6.63 21.27 -11.03
CA ALA A 118 -5.43 20.76 -11.71
C ALA A 118 -4.93 19.44 -11.10
N PHE A 119 -5.02 19.26 -9.77
CA PHE A 119 -4.70 17.98 -9.10
C PHE A 119 -5.64 16.88 -9.55
N GLU A 120 -6.95 17.17 -9.54
CA GLU A 120 -7.97 16.25 -9.99
C GLU A 120 -7.73 15.80 -11.44
N ALA A 121 -7.48 16.75 -12.34
CA ALA A 121 -7.18 16.46 -13.74
C ALA A 121 -5.93 15.59 -13.92
N ALA A 122 -4.90 15.79 -13.09
CA ALA A 122 -3.69 15.00 -13.12
C ALA A 122 -3.86 13.58 -12.52
N CYS A 123 -4.73 13.43 -11.52
CA CYS A 123 -4.99 12.14 -10.87
C CYS A 123 -6.03 11.26 -11.60
N ALA A 124 -6.99 11.87 -12.31
CA ALA A 124 -8.08 11.14 -12.96
C ALA A 124 -7.61 10.03 -13.94
N PRO A 125 -6.60 10.23 -14.81
CA PRO A 125 -6.09 9.17 -15.66
C PRO A 125 -5.51 7.98 -14.86
N ILE A 126 -4.84 8.25 -13.73
CA ILE A 126 -4.25 7.21 -12.88
C ILE A 126 -5.33 6.39 -12.20
N ARG A 127 -6.39 7.05 -11.70
CA ARG A 127 -7.51 6.35 -11.08
C ARG A 127 -8.26 5.46 -12.08
N ARG A 128 -8.38 5.92 -13.34
CA ARG A 128 -8.94 5.10 -14.42
C ARG A 128 -8.14 3.83 -14.66
N ILE A 129 -6.80 3.90 -14.65
CA ILE A 129 -5.93 2.71 -14.73
C ILE A 129 -6.27 1.72 -13.61
N ALA A 130 -6.45 2.20 -12.37
CA ALA A 130 -6.79 1.36 -11.24
C ALA A 130 -8.16 0.69 -11.39
N GLU A 131 -9.18 1.45 -11.83
CA GLU A 131 -10.55 0.96 -11.99
C GLU A 131 -10.67 -0.06 -13.12
N GLU A 132 -10.15 0.24 -14.31
CA GLU A 132 -10.20 -0.63 -15.48
C GLU A 132 -9.46 -1.96 -15.26
N ASN A 133 -8.47 -1.98 -14.36
CA ASN A 133 -7.65 -3.14 -14.05
C ASN A 133 -7.85 -3.68 -12.63
N ALA A 134 -8.98 -3.40 -12.00
CA ALA A 134 -9.35 -3.96 -10.69
C ALA A 134 -9.82 -5.42 -10.83
N VAL A 135 -8.89 -6.30 -11.23
CA VAL A 135 -9.19 -7.67 -11.67
C VAL A 135 -8.66 -8.77 -10.76
N VAL A 136 -7.80 -8.43 -9.79
CA VAL A 136 -7.21 -9.42 -8.88
C VAL A 136 -7.68 -9.22 -7.44
N PHE A 137 -7.54 -10.28 -6.63
CA PHE A 137 -7.66 -10.14 -5.17
C PHE A 137 -6.50 -9.28 -4.67
N ALA A 138 -6.82 -8.27 -3.87
CA ALA A 138 -5.86 -7.46 -3.15
C ALA A 138 -6.16 -7.50 -1.64
N HIS A 139 -5.12 -7.72 -0.87
CA HIS A 139 -5.14 -7.69 0.58
C HIS A 139 -5.42 -6.27 1.10
N ARG A 140 -5.00 -5.25 0.33
CA ARG A 140 -5.11 -3.82 0.56
C ARG A 140 -4.07 -3.23 1.52
N ASP A 141 -3.71 -3.95 2.57
CA ASP A 141 -2.67 -3.54 3.53
C ASP A 141 -1.52 -4.57 3.59
N PHE A 142 -1.00 -4.95 2.41
CA PHE A 142 0.03 -5.97 2.24
C PHE A 142 1.44 -5.40 2.50
N HIS A 143 1.81 -5.28 3.75
CA HIS A 143 3.12 -4.77 4.16
C HIS A 143 3.71 -5.61 5.31
N ALA A 144 4.99 -5.40 5.60
CA ALA A 144 5.75 -6.26 6.49
C ALA A 144 5.23 -6.35 7.95
N GLU A 145 4.38 -5.42 8.39
CA GLU A 145 3.72 -5.50 9.71
C GLU A 145 2.49 -6.43 9.71
N ASN A 146 1.97 -6.80 8.53
CA ASN A 146 0.83 -7.70 8.35
C ASN A 146 1.21 -9.06 7.77
N LEU A 147 2.52 -9.33 7.63
CA LEU A 147 3.05 -10.60 7.17
C LEU A 147 3.83 -11.29 8.28
N ILE A 148 3.52 -12.58 8.52
CA ILE A 148 4.21 -13.44 9.48
C ILE A 148 5.04 -14.49 8.75
N TRP A 149 6.26 -14.71 9.20
CA TRP A 149 7.10 -15.80 8.72
C TRP A 149 6.80 -17.08 9.51
N LEU A 150 6.40 -18.13 8.78
CA LEU A 150 6.02 -19.44 9.34
C LEU A 150 7.04 -20.50 8.86
N PRO A 151 8.23 -20.60 9.48
CA PRO A 151 9.31 -21.45 9.00
C PRO A 151 8.96 -22.95 9.01
N GLN A 152 8.02 -23.36 9.85
CA GLN A 152 7.54 -24.74 9.95
C GLN A 152 6.61 -25.14 8.79
N ARG A 153 6.06 -24.18 8.03
CA ARG A 153 5.23 -24.41 6.83
C ARG A 153 6.11 -24.46 5.58
N GLN A 154 5.57 -24.92 4.46
CA GLN A 154 6.34 -25.06 3.22
C GLN A 154 5.76 -24.21 2.07
N GLY A 155 6.59 -23.88 1.10
CA GLY A 155 6.18 -23.13 -0.10
C GLY A 155 5.51 -21.80 0.27
N LEU A 156 4.41 -21.47 -0.38
CA LEU A 156 3.64 -20.24 -0.17
C LEU A 156 3.01 -20.16 1.22
N ALA A 157 2.75 -21.30 1.86
CA ALA A 157 2.21 -21.33 3.21
C ALA A 157 3.18 -20.81 4.28
N ARG A 158 4.45 -20.55 3.96
CA ARG A 158 5.40 -19.88 4.86
C ARG A 158 5.06 -18.43 5.15
N VAL A 159 4.22 -17.81 4.33
CA VAL A 159 3.79 -16.42 4.52
C VAL A 159 2.42 -16.42 5.14
N GLY A 160 2.32 -16.07 6.41
CA GLY A 160 1.06 -15.84 7.10
C GLY A 160 0.53 -14.44 6.81
N LEU A 161 -0.76 -14.33 6.55
CA LEU A 161 -1.46 -13.08 6.21
C LEU A 161 -2.31 -12.64 7.40
N LEU A 162 -2.14 -11.41 7.85
CA LEU A 162 -2.93 -10.76 8.88
C LEU A 162 -3.62 -9.51 8.32
N ASP A 163 -4.66 -9.04 9.00
CA ASP A 163 -5.35 -7.76 8.69
C ASP A 163 -5.95 -7.69 7.27
N PHE A 164 -6.48 -8.82 6.79
CA PHE A 164 -7.02 -9.00 5.43
C PHE A 164 -8.52 -8.74 5.31
N GLN A 165 -9.20 -8.31 6.37
CA GLN A 165 -10.67 -8.14 6.37
C GLN A 165 -11.15 -7.05 5.40
N ASP A 166 -10.27 -6.13 5.04
CA ASP A 166 -10.54 -5.04 4.08
C ASP A 166 -10.17 -5.39 2.63
N ALA A 167 -10.01 -6.69 2.34
CA ALA A 167 -9.69 -7.16 1.00
C ALA A 167 -10.68 -6.68 -0.06
N VAL A 168 -10.16 -6.37 -1.24
CA VAL A 168 -10.90 -5.81 -2.39
C VAL A 168 -10.43 -6.45 -3.69
N LYS A 169 -11.11 -6.16 -4.78
CA LYS A 169 -10.53 -6.30 -6.12
C LYS A 169 -9.75 -5.03 -6.45
N ALA A 170 -8.51 -5.18 -6.89
CA ALA A 170 -7.69 -4.03 -7.27
C ALA A 170 -6.79 -4.36 -8.48
N HIS A 171 -6.03 -3.34 -8.90
CA HIS A 171 -4.96 -3.50 -9.89
C HIS A 171 -3.87 -4.44 -9.35
N PRO A 172 -3.26 -5.30 -10.18
CA PRO A 172 -2.22 -6.24 -9.74
C PRO A 172 -1.03 -5.61 -9.01
N ALA A 173 -0.71 -4.36 -9.29
CA ALA A 173 0.36 -3.63 -8.63
C ALA A 173 0.03 -3.19 -7.18
N TRP A 174 -1.26 -3.22 -6.77
CA TRP A 174 -1.71 -2.55 -5.53
C TRP A 174 -1.02 -3.08 -4.27
N ASP A 175 -1.01 -4.38 -4.06
CA ASP A 175 -0.35 -4.96 -2.89
C ASP A 175 1.18 -4.91 -2.97
N LEU A 176 1.72 -5.01 -4.20
CA LEU A 176 3.17 -4.89 -4.40
C LEU A 176 3.70 -3.52 -4.02
N LEU A 177 2.98 -2.43 -4.36
CA LEU A 177 3.42 -1.09 -3.99
C LEU A 177 3.36 -0.85 -2.47
N HIS A 178 2.43 -1.47 -1.75
CA HIS A 178 2.39 -1.42 -0.29
C HIS A 178 3.57 -2.15 0.37
N LEU A 179 4.01 -3.27 -0.22
CA LEU A 179 5.16 -4.03 0.26
C LEU A 179 6.49 -3.34 -0.10
N LEU A 180 6.63 -2.91 -1.36
CA LEU A 180 7.90 -2.46 -1.93
C LEU A 180 8.17 -0.97 -1.74
N GLN A 181 7.15 -0.19 -1.38
CA GLN A 181 7.26 1.20 -0.97
C GLN A 181 6.61 1.42 0.40
N ASP A 182 6.93 0.51 1.35
CA ASP A 182 6.43 0.58 2.72
C ASP A 182 6.87 1.88 3.39
N ALA A 183 5.91 2.70 3.79
CA ALA A 183 6.15 3.98 4.43
C ALA A 183 6.90 3.86 5.78
N ARG A 184 6.88 2.69 6.42
CA ARG A 184 7.43 2.47 7.76
C ARG A 184 8.88 1.99 7.76
N ARG A 185 9.38 1.52 6.60
CA ARG A 185 10.74 0.98 6.45
C ARG A 185 11.35 1.28 5.09
N ASP A 186 12.67 1.37 5.05
CA ASP A 186 13.36 1.53 3.78
C ASP A 186 13.36 0.20 3.01
N VAL A 187 12.94 0.29 1.75
CA VAL A 187 13.10 -0.77 0.76
C VAL A 187 14.04 -0.20 -0.32
N PRO A 188 15.28 -0.72 -0.41
CA PRO A 188 16.23 -0.27 -1.43
C PRO A 188 15.66 -0.45 -2.84
N SER A 189 16.01 0.47 -3.73
CA SER A 189 15.55 0.41 -5.14
C SER A 189 15.92 -0.89 -5.84
N GLU A 190 17.10 -1.43 -5.54
CA GLU A 190 17.58 -2.69 -6.08
C GLU A 190 16.72 -3.88 -5.63
N LEU A 191 16.26 -3.85 -4.38
CA LEU A 191 15.32 -4.87 -3.87
C LEU A 191 13.95 -4.72 -4.52
N GLU A 192 13.44 -3.49 -4.63
CA GLU A 192 12.17 -3.21 -5.31
C GLU A 192 12.20 -3.72 -6.76
N ASP A 193 13.23 -3.35 -7.54
CA ASP A 193 13.39 -3.76 -8.92
C ASP A 193 13.51 -5.28 -9.07
N ARG A 194 14.26 -5.92 -8.17
CA ARG A 194 14.39 -7.39 -8.12
C ARG A 194 13.04 -8.06 -7.87
N MET A 195 12.25 -7.54 -6.96
CA MET A 195 10.93 -8.07 -6.62
C MET A 195 9.91 -7.88 -7.73
N LEU A 196 9.90 -6.71 -8.38
CA LEU A 196 9.07 -6.47 -9.56
C LEU A 196 9.43 -7.41 -10.72
N ASN A 197 10.73 -7.62 -10.97
CA ASN A 197 11.19 -8.58 -11.96
C ASN A 197 10.75 -10.01 -11.64
N ARG A 198 10.83 -10.41 -10.35
CA ARG A 198 10.38 -11.73 -9.89
C ARG A 198 8.88 -11.91 -10.11
N TYR A 199 8.08 -10.92 -9.74
CA TYR A 199 6.64 -10.95 -9.98
C TYR A 199 6.28 -11.11 -11.46
N LEU A 200 6.91 -10.30 -12.32
CA LEU A 200 6.68 -10.35 -13.76
C LEU A 200 7.15 -11.65 -14.40
N ALA A 201 8.24 -12.24 -13.91
CA ALA A 201 8.69 -13.57 -14.36
C ALA A 201 7.66 -14.67 -14.04
N ALA A 202 6.95 -14.56 -12.91
CA ALA A 202 5.85 -15.46 -12.55
C ALA A 202 4.55 -15.19 -13.34
N ARG A 203 4.47 -14.08 -14.06
CA ARG A 203 3.29 -13.61 -14.81
C ARG A 203 3.65 -13.30 -16.27
N PRO A 204 4.11 -14.28 -17.08
CA PRO A 204 4.73 -14.05 -18.39
C PRO A 204 3.76 -13.47 -19.44
N MET A 205 2.45 -13.55 -19.23
CA MET A 205 1.44 -12.97 -20.13
C MET A 205 1.17 -11.48 -19.85
N MET A 206 1.76 -10.91 -18.80
CA MET A 206 1.58 -9.50 -18.44
C MET A 206 2.52 -8.63 -19.27
N ASP A 207 1.99 -7.56 -19.84
CA ASP A 207 2.83 -6.53 -20.50
C ASP A 207 3.70 -5.85 -19.44
N ARG A 208 5.02 -6.11 -19.55
CA ARG A 208 6.01 -5.64 -18.59
C ARG A 208 6.07 -4.12 -18.50
N ASP A 209 6.17 -3.45 -19.65
CA ASP A 209 6.41 -2.00 -19.68
C ASP A 209 5.15 -1.27 -19.21
N ARG A 210 3.99 -1.73 -19.63
CA ARG A 210 2.70 -1.23 -19.16
C ARG A 210 2.54 -1.43 -17.66
N PHE A 211 2.82 -2.62 -17.15
CA PHE A 211 2.71 -2.89 -15.71
C PHE A 211 3.61 -2.00 -14.87
N LEU A 212 4.86 -1.77 -15.30
CA LEU A 212 5.79 -0.92 -14.58
C LEU A 212 5.35 0.56 -14.60
N ALA A 213 4.80 1.04 -15.71
CA ALA A 213 4.21 2.38 -15.80
C ALA A 213 3.02 2.53 -14.85
N ASP A 214 2.09 1.55 -14.87
CA ASP A 214 0.92 1.51 -13.97
C ASP A 214 1.33 1.43 -12.49
N TYR A 215 2.34 0.61 -12.17
CA TYR A 215 2.92 0.52 -10.82
C TYR A 215 3.43 1.88 -10.35
N ARG A 216 4.22 2.60 -11.16
CA ARG A 216 4.73 3.93 -10.79
C ARG A 216 3.60 4.96 -10.62
N ALA A 217 2.59 4.92 -11.47
CA ALA A 217 1.44 5.80 -11.40
C ALA A 217 0.62 5.58 -10.12
N LEU A 218 0.28 4.34 -9.84
CA LEU A 218 -0.49 3.96 -8.65
C LEU A 218 0.31 4.20 -7.36
N ALA A 219 1.62 3.97 -7.37
CA ALA A 219 2.49 4.23 -6.24
C ALA A 219 2.59 5.74 -5.92
N ALA A 220 2.63 6.61 -6.95
CA ALA A 220 2.58 8.06 -6.73
C ALA A 220 1.25 8.50 -6.08
N LEU A 221 0.13 7.97 -6.57
CA LEU A 221 -1.19 8.24 -6.02
C LEU A 221 -1.31 7.75 -4.56
N ASN A 222 -0.82 6.54 -4.29
CA ASN A 222 -0.80 5.97 -2.94
C ASN A 222 0.11 6.77 -1.99
N ALA A 223 1.25 7.26 -2.44
CA ALA A 223 2.12 8.11 -1.63
C ALA A 223 1.42 9.41 -1.21
N ALA A 224 0.69 10.07 -2.12
CA ALA A 224 -0.12 11.24 -1.78
C ALA A 224 -1.22 10.89 -0.75
N ARG A 225 -1.90 9.74 -0.92
CA ARG A 225 -2.87 9.22 0.03
C ARG A 225 -2.25 8.98 1.41
N ILE A 226 -1.04 8.45 1.49
CA ILE A 226 -0.35 8.19 2.76
C ILE A 226 0.08 9.50 3.41
N LEU A 227 0.68 10.42 2.66
CA LEU A 227 1.17 11.70 3.18
C LEU A 227 0.05 12.58 3.75
N GLY A 228 -1.08 12.69 3.07
CA GLY A 228 -2.20 13.54 3.48
C GLY A 228 -3.12 12.88 4.52
N PRO A 229 -4.15 12.14 4.08
CA PRO A 229 -5.21 11.66 4.99
C PRO A 229 -4.73 10.62 6.01
N ILE A 230 -3.60 9.94 5.78
CA ILE A 230 -3.07 9.02 6.78
C ILE A 230 -2.10 9.74 7.69
N PHE A 231 -0.95 10.25 7.23
CA PHE A 231 0.08 10.77 8.12
C PHE A 231 -0.19 12.21 8.59
N ALA A 232 -0.44 13.15 7.69
CA ALA A 232 -0.69 14.53 8.07
C ALA A 232 -1.90 14.64 9.02
N ARG A 233 -2.98 13.92 8.72
CA ARG A 233 -4.14 13.85 9.60
C ARG A 233 -3.82 13.24 10.97
N GLN A 234 -3.00 12.17 11.03
CA GLN A 234 -2.59 11.58 12.32
C GLN A 234 -1.82 12.57 13.18
N VAL A 235 -0.99 13.40 12.58
CA VAL A 235 -0.21 14.42 13.30
C VAL A 235 -1.12 15.57 13.73
N VAL A 236 -1.85 16.18 12.79
CA VAL A 236 -2.60 17.42 13.01
C VAL A 236 -3.86 17.19 13.85
N PHE A 237 -4.64 16.18 13.50
CA PHE A 237 -5.96 15.95 14.12
C PHE A 237 -5.90 15.05 15.35
N PHE A 238 -5.10 13.98 15.28
CA PHE A 238 -5.00 13.02 16.39
C PHE A 238 -3.82 13.26 17.34
N GLY A 239 -2.97 14.27 17.06
CA GLY A 239 -1.82 14.61 17.92
C GLY A 239 -0.77 13.49 18.02
N ARG A 240 -0.55 12.71 16.95
CA ARG A 240 0.35 11.55 16.94
C ARG A 240 1.65 11.86 16.19
N PRO A 241 2.67 12.45 16.85
CA PRO A 241 3.88 12.98 16.19
C PRO A 241 4.77 11.87 15.57
N LYS A 242 4.62 10.61 15.99
CA LYS A 242 5.42 9.48 15.45
C LYS A 242 5.34 9.35 13.92
N TYR A 243 4.24 9.80 13.31
CA TYR A 243 4.05 9.71 11.85
C TYR A 243 4.92 10.69 11.05
N VAL A 244 5.44 11.74 11.70
CA VAL A 244 6.39 12.68 11.07
C VAL A 244 7.64 11.95 10.57
N ALA A 245 8.13 10.98 11.32
CA ALA A 245 9.33 10.20 10.96
C ALA A 245 9.18 9.37 9.67
N PHE A 246 7.96 9.09 9.23
CA PHE A 246 7.70 8.31 8.01
C PHE A 246 7.54 9.18 6.76
N MET A 247 7.28 10.46 6.92
CA MET A 247 6.97 11.37 5.81
C MET A 247 8.13 11.57 4.84
N PRO A 248 9.39 11.75 5.27
CA PRO A 248 10.52 11.93 4.36
C PRO A 248 10.68 10.76 3.39
N ARG A 249 10.58 9.53 3.90
CA ARG A 249 10.66 8.31 3.11
C ARG A 249 9.53 8.22 2.08
N THR A 250 8.30 8.43 2.53
CA THR A 250 7.12 8.40 1.64
C THR A 250 7.23 9.50 0.58
N TRP A 251 7.79 10.65 0.93
CA TRP A 251 8.05 11.74 -0.02
C TRP A 251 9.09 11.34 -1.07
N ARG A 252 10.19 10.68 -0.69
CA ARG A 252 11.19 10.15 -1.64
C ARG A 252 10.57 9.14 -2.61
N TYR A 253 9.70 8.25 -2.13
CA TYR A 253 8.97 7.34 -3.01
C TYR A 253 8.09 8.10 -4.01
N LEU A 254 7.38 9.13 -3.55
CA LEU A 254 6.57 9.98 -4.43
C LEU A 254 7.44 10.63 -5.53
N GLU A 255 8.53 11.30 -5.16
CA GLU A 255 9.42 11.96 -6.12
C GLU A 255 10.03 10.98 -7.14
N ARG A 256 10.45 9.80 -6.68
CA ARG A 256 10.96 8.75 -7.56
C ARG A 256 9.91 8.28 -8.56
N ASN A 257 8.67 8.10 -8.14
CA ASN A 257 7.58 7.71 -9.03
C ASN A 257 7.23 8.83 -10.01
N LEU A 258 7.16 10.07 -9.55
CA LEU A 258 6.89 11.26 -10.37
C LEU A 258 7.95 11.53 -11.45
N ALA A 259 9.12 10.89 -11.37
CA ALA A 259 10.12 10.96 -12.43
C ALA A 259 9.70 10.17 -13.69
N HIS A 260 8.66 9.32 -13.63
CA HIS A 260 8.15 8.62 -14.80
C HIS A 260 7.49 9.60 -15.79
N PRO A 261 7.79 9.52 -17.11
CA PRO A 261 7.28 10.48 -18.12
C PRO A 261 5.76 10.61 -18.13
N ASP A 262 5.02 9.52 -17.94
CA ASP A 262 3.55 9.51 -17.94
C ASP A 262 2.94 10.30 -16.76
N LEU A 263 3.75 10.64 -15.76
CA LEU A 263 3.33 11.41 -14.58
C LEU A 263 3.74 12.89 -14.64
N ALA A 264 4.16 13.39 -15.82
CA ALA A 264 4.63 14.76 -15.99
C ALA A 264 3.61 15.81 -15.50
N ALA A 265 2.30 15.59 -15.74
CA ALA A 265 1.25 16.50 -15.27
C ALA A 265 1.15 16.54 -13.73
N LEU A 266 1.20 15.38 -13.09
CA LEU A 266 1.15 15.27 -11.62
C LEU A 266 2.45 15.84 -11.01
N LYS A 267 3.61 15.55 -11.61
CA LYS A 267 4.89 16.13 -11.20
C LYS A 267 4.86 17.65 -11.25
N ALA A 268 4.39 18.23 -12.37
CA ALA A 268 4.29 19.69 -12.54
C ALA A 268 3.38 20.32 -11.48
N TRP A 269 2.32 19.62 -11.10
CA TRP A 269 1.46 20.06 -10.00
C TRP A 269 2.20 20.12 -8.66
N PHE A 270 2.91 19.06 -8.27
CA PHE A 270 3.71 19.04 -7.05
C PHE A 270 4.82 20.11 -7.06
N ASP A 271 5.51 20.30 -8.18
CA ASP A 271 6.57 21.28 -8.30
C ASP A 271 6.05 22.74 -8.20
N ARG A 272 4.84 23.00 -8.71
CA ARG A 272 4.21 24.32 -8.62
C ARG A 272 3.64 24.64 -7.24
N TRP A 273 2.95 23.67 -6.62
CA TRP A 273 2.11 23.94 -5.46
C TRP A 273 2.69 23.49 -4.13
N ILE A 274 3.74 22.66 -4.14
CA ILE A 274 4.43 22.21 -2.93
C ILE A 274 5.89 22.71 -2.99
N PRO A 275 6.17 23.93 -2.49
CA PRO A 275 7.51 24.47 -2.46
C PRO A 275 8.50 23.56 -1.71
N LEU A 276 9.77 23.57 -2.11
CA LEU A 276 10.80 22.69 -1.52
C LEU A 276 10.89 22.80 0.00
N GLN A 277 10.75 24.00 0.54
CA GLN A 277 10.78 24.22 1.98
C GLN A 277 9.59 23.66 2.76
N THR A 278 8.53 23.24 2.05
CA THR A 278 7.35 22.61 2.65
C THR A 278 7.38 21.09 2.52
N ARG A 279 8.39 20.55 1.83
CA ARG A 279 8.57 19.10 1.67
C ARG A 279 9.23 18.53 2.93
N PRO A 280 8.88 17.29 3.34
CA PRO A 280 9.52 16.65 4.48
C PRO A 280 11.01 16.47 4.21
N GLN A 281 11.83 16.90 5.15
CA GLN A 281 13.29 16.72 5.08
C GLN A 281 13.70 15.51 5.93
N GLU A 282 14.71 14.77 5.47
CA GLU A 282 15.38 13.80 6.34
C GLU A 282 15.94 14.52 7.57
N PRO A 283 15.85 13.90 8.75
CA PRO A 283 16.57 14.43 9.91
C PRO A 283 18.04 14.57 9.53
N SER A 284 18.65 15.73 9.79
CA SER A 284 20.06 15.91 9.55
C SER A 284 20.83 14.84 10.32
N THR A 285 21.72 14.11 9.66
CA THR A 285 22.60 13.12 10.28
C THR A 285 23.76 13.77 11.06
N GLU A 286 23.79 15.10 11.13
CA GLU A 286 24.75 15.82 11.94
C GLU A 286 24.38 15.68 13.42
N PRO A 287 25.28 15.17 14.26
CA PRO A 287 25.06 15.20 15.69
C PRO A 287 24.89 16.64 16.14
N LEU A 288 23.81 16.93 16.86
CA LEU A 288 23.64 18.21 17.53
C LEU A 288 24.88 18.46 18.40
N ALA A 289 25.64 19.50 18.04
CA ALA A 289 26.85 19.92 18.73
C ALA A 289 26.58 20.40 20.17
#